data_e661f9016658e2df691caa51de0ce17c
#
_entry.id   e661f9016658e2df691caa51de0ce17c
#
_cell.length_a   1.000
_cell.length_b   1.000
_cell.length_c   1.000
_cell.angle_alpha   90.00
_cell.angle_beta   90.00
_cell.angle_gamma   90.00
#
_symmetry.space_group_name_H-M   'P 1'
#
loop_
_entity.id
_entity.type
_entity.pdbx_description
1 polymer ?
#
loop_
_entity_poly.entity_id
_entity_poly.type
_entity_poly.pdbx_seq_one_letter_code
_entity_poly.pdbx_strand_id
1 'polypeptide(L)' 'MNNVPMNEKYTLSIKEAAAYFGIGIKKMRRLAEEHTSSFAVLSGNRYLIIRTKFEKYLENTQGI' A
#
# COMPACT_ATOMS: atom_id res chain seq x y z
N MET A 1 -15.81 18.09 -2.31
CA MET A 1 -15.07 16.89 -1.91
C MET A 1 -13.83 16.71 -2.74
N ASN A 2 -12.72 16.50 -2.09
CA ASN A 2 -11.47 16.37 -2.80
C ASN A 2 -11.29 14.96 -3.34
N ASN A 3 -11.08 14.89 -4.65
CA ASN A 3 -10.75 13.63 -5.29
C ASN A 3 -9.27 13.67 -5.64
N VAL A 4 -8.45 13.40 -4.65
CA VAL A 4 -7.01 13.37 -4.88
C VAL A 4 -6.69 12.10 -5.66
N PRO A 5 -6.04 12.21 -6.82
CA PRO A 5 -5.64 11.01 -7.56
C PRO A 5 -4.72 10.14 -6.70
N MET A 6 -4.80 8.82 -6.91
CA MET A 6 -4.01 7.90 -6.11
C MET A 6 -2.52 8.17 -6.22
N ASN A 7 -2.06 8.59 -7.38
CA ASN A 7 -0.63 8.85 -7.56
C ASN A 7 -0.15 10.11 -6.83
N GLU A 8 -1.07 10.85 -6.21
CA GLU A 8 -0.72 12.02 -5.41
C GLU A 8 -0.99 11.82 -3.93
N LYS A 9 -1.58 10.71 -3.55
CA LYS A 9 -1.83 10.43 -2.15
C LYS A 9 -0.57 9.90 -1.48
N TYR A 10 -0.33 10.35 -0.26
CA TYR A 10 0.78 9.83 0.50
C TYR A 10 0.52 8.41 0.98
N THR A 11 -0.70 8.16 1.46
CA THR A 11 -1.08 6.82 1.91
C THR A 11 -2.27 6.33 1.11
N LEU A 12 -2.34 5.01 0.93
CA LEU A 12 -3.43 4.34 0.24
C LEU A 12 -4.03 3.30 1.18
N SER A 13 -5.34 3.10 1.05
CA SER A 13 -5.96 1.96 1.72
C SER A 13 -5.51 0.67 1.03
N ILE A 14 -5.80 -0.47 1.66
CA ILE A 14 -5.48 -1.76 1.04
C ILE A 14 -6.12 -1.86 -0.33
N LYS A 15 -7.39 -1.46 -0.43
CA LYS A 15 -8.13 -1.56 -1.67
C LYS A 15 -7.55 -0.64 -2.74
N GLU A 16 -7.20 0.59 -2.35
CA GLU A 16 -6.60 1.54 -3.28
C GLU A 16 -5.24 1.05 -3.75
N ALA A 17 -4.43 0.55 -2.83
CA ALA A 17 -3.10 0.06 -3.19
C ALA A 17 -3.19 -1.15 -4.11
N ALA A 18 -4.12 -2.05 -3.84
CA ALA A 18 -4.32 -3.21 -4.70
C ALA A 18 -4.62 -2.79 -6.13
N ALA A 19 -5.50 -1.80 -6.29
CA ALA A 19 -5.85 -1.31 -7.61
C ALA A 19 -4.69 -0.55 -8.25
N TYR A 20 -4.03 0.30 -7.49
CA TYR A 20 -2.97 1.15 -8.02
C TYR A 20 -1.76 0.33 -8.48
N PHE A 21 -1.39 -0.69 -7.70
CA PHE A 21 -0.21 -1.50 -8.01
C PHE A 21 -0.54 -2.77 -8.78
N GLY A 22 -1.81 -3.03 -9.04
CA GLY A 22 -2.19 -4.22 -9.81
C GLY A 22 -1.98 -5.52 -9.04
N ILE A 23 -2.19 -5.48 -7.74
CA ILE A 23 -1.99 -6.63 -6.86
C ILE A 23 -3.34 -7.03 -6.28
N GLY A 24 -3.56 -8.33 -6.07
CA GLY A 24 -4.81 -8.78 -5.47
C GLY A 24 -4.99 -8.23 -4.05
N ILE A 25 -6.24 -8.01 -3.67
CA ILE A 25 -6.54 -7.40 -2.37
C ILE A 25 -6.01 -8.27 -1.23
N LYS A 26 -6.21 -9.58 -1.32
CA LYS A 26 -5.75 -10.47 -0.26
C LYS A 26 -4.23 -10.46 -0.12
N LYS A 27 -3.54 -10.45 -1.25
CA LYS A 27 -2.08 -10.38 -1.24
C LYS A 27 -1.62 -9.03 -0.69
N MET A 28 -2.28 -7.95 -1.08
CA MET A 28 -1.92 -6.63 -0.59
C MET A 28 -2.08 -6.55 0.93
N ARG A 29 -3.16 -7.12 1.45
CA ARG A 29 -3.38 -7.14 2.89
C ARG A 29 -2.29 -7.92 3.60
N ARG A 30 -1.92 -9.09 3.08
CA ARG A 30 -0.87 -9.89 3.69
C ARG A 30 0.46 -9.14 3.68
N LEU A 31 0.78 -8.48 2.58
CA LEU A 31 1.99 -7.69 2.50
C LEU A 31 1.99 -6.58 3.56
N ALA A 32 0.86 -5.93 3.75
CA ALA A 32 0.75 -4.88 4.75
C ALA A 32 0.98 -5.45 6.15
N GLU A 33 0.38 -6.60 6.44
CA GLU A 33 0.53 -7.23 7.75
C GLU A 33 1.98 -7.63 8.02
N GLU A 34 2.68 -8.07 6.99
CA GLU A 34 4.06 -8.53 7.14
C GLU A 34 5.06 -7.38 7.19
N HIS A 35 4.66 -6.20 6.76
CA HIS A 35 5.59 -5.07 6.62
C HIS A 35 5.13 -3.83 7.39
N THR A 36 4.45 -4.05 8.51
CA THR A 36 4.09 -2.96 9.40
C THR A 36 5.37 -2.31 9.91
N SER A 37 5.42 -0.99 9.94
CA SER A 37 6.60 -0.20 10.30
C SER A 37 7.60 -0.09 9.14
N SER A 38 7.29 -0.68 8.00
CA SER A 38 8.07 -0.48 6.78
C SER A 38 7.22 0.39 5.85
N PHE A 39 6.61 -0.20 4.82
CA PHE A 39 5.76 0.59 3.93
C PHE A 39 4.30 0.63 4.38
N ALA A 40 3.94 -0.07 5.44
CA ALA A 40 2.58 -0.09 5.93
C ALA A 40 2.51 0.45 7.34
N VAL A 41 1.39 1.08 7.68
CA VAL A 41 1.13 1.54 9.04
C VAL A 41 -0.28 1.11 9.41
N LEU A 42 -0.47 0.85 10.70
CA LEU A 42 -1.78 0.48 11.22
C LEU A 42 -2.43 1.73 11.81
N SER A 43 -3.58 2.09 11.27
CA SER A 43 -4.32 3.25 11.74
C SER A 43 -5.66 2.79 12.26
N GLY A 44 -5.79 2.76 13.60
CA GLY A 44 -6.97 2.17 14.20
C GLY A 44 -6.98 0.68 13.92
N ASN A 45 -8.00 0.20 13.21
CA ASN A 45 -8.10 -1.20 12.88
C ASN A 45 -7.94 -1.45 11.38
N ARG A 46 -7.25 -0.55 10.68
CA ARG A 46 -7.03 -0.76 9.25
C ARG A 46 -5.61 -0.37 8.89
N TYR A 47 -5.12 -0.98 7.82
CA TYR A 47 -3.77 -0.73 7.33
C TYR A 47 -3.80 0.36 6.26
N LEU A 48 -2.76 1.18 6.29
CA LEU A 48 -2.51 2.16 5.24
C LEU A 48 -1.15 1.87 4.62
N ILE A 49 -1.07 2.02 3.31
CA ILE A 49 0.16 1.77 2.58
C ILE A 49 0.79 3.11 2.24
N ILE A 50 2.05 3.29 2.63
CA ILE A 50 2.80 4.49 2.26
C ILE A 50 3.24 4.29 0.82
N ARG A 51 2.60 5.00 -0.09
CA ARG A 51 2.74 4.75 -1.53
C ARG A 51 4.19 4.78 -1.99
N THR A 52 4.93 5.81 -1.62
CA THR A 52 6.30 5.96 -2.10
C THR A 52 7.22 4.87 -1.56
N LYS A 53 6.99 4.44 -0.32
CA LYS A 53 7.81 3.36 0.25
C LYS A 53 7.49 2.02 -0.39
N PHE A 54 6.23 1.79 -0.72
CA PHE A 54 5.88 0.55 -1.39
C PHE A 54 6.43 0.52 -2.82
N GLU A 55 6.47 1.68 -3.47
CA GLU A 55 7.09 1.77 -4.79
C GLU A 55 8.55 1.34 -4.72
N LYS A 56 9.27 1.79 -3.69
CA LYS A 56 10.66 1.38 -3.51
C LYS A 56 10.78 -0.10 -3.20
N TYR A 57 9.85 -0.63 -2.42
CA TYR A 57 9.85 -2.05 -2.12
C TYR A 57 9.73 -2.86 -3.41
N LEU A 58 8.83 -2.45 -4.30
CA LEU A 58 8.68 -3.15 -5.57
C LEU A 58 9.91 -3.06 -6.43
N GLU A 59 10.60 -1.92 -6.40
CA GLU A 59 11.82 -1.76 -7.19
C GLU A 59 12.93 -2.69 -6.73
N ASN A 60 12.91 -3.06 -5.45
CA ASN A 60 13.99 -3.84 -4.85
C ASN A 60 13.62 -5.30 -4.61
N THR A 61 12.45 -5.74 -5.04
CA THR A 61 12.04 -7.11 -4.84
C THR A 61 11.92 -7.81 -6.18
N GLN A 62 12.22 -9.11 -6.20
CA GLN A 62 12.14 -9.88 -7.44
C GLN A 62 10.76 -10.49 -7.66
N GLY A 63 9.94 -10.53 -6.62
CA GLY A 63 8.61 -11.07 -6.73
C GLY A 63 7.88 -10.91 -5.42
N ILE A 64 6.59 -10.97 -5.51
CA ILE A 64 5.76 -10.82 -4.31
C ILE A 64 4.66 -11.86 -4.27
#